data_51ed3b9184768b1e33ccb4eb802be207
#
_entry.id   51ed3b9184768b1e33ccb4eb802be207
#
_cell.length_a   1.000
_cell.length_b   1.000
_cell.length_c   1.000
_cell.angle_alpha   90.00
_cell.angle_beta   90.00
_cell.angle_gamma   90.00
#
_symmetry.space_group_name_H-M   'P 1'
#
loop_
_entity.id
_entity.type
_entity.pdbx_description
1 polymer ?
#
loop_
_entity_poly.entity_id
_entity_poly.type
_entity_poly.pdbx_seq_one_letter_code
_entity_poly.pdbx_strand_id
1 'polypeptide(L)'
;MKNLLRLCKTVLFSSLLSSCTAQTKTSLTADEFEKEITTKANIQILDVRTPGEFFSGHIKNALLADWNDKKEFDRRIIFVDKSKPVYVYCLAGGRSAAAAAKMRKMGYENVFELTGGTNAWRAANKPLEGMSTQKQMSIEELNATIGGSKIVLVDFGADWCPPCKQMEPVLKDIEQHNKVKFTILKVDGGRDQDILQAYKVTALPVFIIFKDGKQVWRKDGIATEKELADKLQ
;
A
#
# COMPACT_ATOMS: atom_id res chain seq x y z
N MET A 1 0.04 -49.69 -73.71
CA MET A 1 -0.88 -48.71 -74.21
C MET A 1 -1.87 -48.44 -73.06
N LYS A 2 -2.04 -47.36 -72.52
CA LYS A 2 -2.82 -46.76 -71.41
C LYS A 2 -2.04 -46.59 -70.10
N ASN A 3 -1.43 -45.45 -70.04
CA ASN A 3 -0.84 -44.90 -68.80
C ASN A 3 -1.91 -44.53 -67.76
N LEU A 4 -1.82 -45.04 -66.55
CA LEU A 4 -2.68 -44.69 -65.46
C LEU A 4 -1.87 -43.79 -64.46
N LEU A 5 -2.05 -42.51 -64.61
CA LEU A 5 -1.48 -41.49 -63.63
C LEU A 5 -2.24 -41.61 -62.33
N ARG A 6 -1.60 -42.06 -61.25
CA ARG A 6 -2.13 -41.99 -59.89
C ARG A 6 -1.76 -40.64 -59.30
N LEU A 7 -2.77 -39.82 -59.10
CA LEU A 7 -2.66 -38.51 -58.38
C LEU A 7 -2.68 -38.79 -56.88
N CYS A 8 -1.52 -38.58 -56.23
CA CYS A 8 -1.39 -38.68 -54.78
C CYS A 8 -1.83 -37.34 -54.20
N LYS A 9 -3.04 -37.28 -53.58
CA LYS A 9 -3.51 -36.12 -52.83
C LYS A 9 -2.92 -36.16 -51.40
N THR A 10 -1.89 -35.39 -51.17
CA THR A 10 -1.39 -35.11 -49.81
C THR A 10 -2.37 -34.19 -49.10
N VAL A 11 -3.07 -34.72 -48.11
CA VAL A 11 -3.92 -33.96 -47.21
C VAL A 11 -3.00 -33.41 -46.10
N LEU A 12 -2.70 -32.12 -46.17
CA LEU A 12 -2.06 -31.41 -45.04
C LEU A 12 -3.07 -31.27 -43.91
N PHE A 13 -2.89 -32.05 -42.85
CA PHE A 13 -3.66 -31.92 -41.61
C PHE A 13 -3.00 -30.79 -40.78
N SER A 14 -3.52 -29.57 -40.93
CA SER A 14 -3.13 -28.43 -40.14
C SER A 14 -3.72 -28.58 -38.72
N SER A 15 -2.91 -29.05 -37.77
CA SER A 15 -3.27 -29.10 -36.35
C SER A 15 -3.24 -27.70 -35.80
N LEU A 16 -4.42 -27.08 -35.67
CA LEU A 16 -4.64 -25.87 -34.86
C LEU A 16 -4.41 -26.24 -33.40
N LEU A 17 -3.22 -25.96 -32.89
CA LEU A 17 -2.95 -25.95 -31.46
C LEU A 17 -3.72 -24.77 -30.84
N SER A 18 -4.93 -25.04 -30.38
CA SER A 18 -5.69 -24.12 -29.52
C SER A 18 -4.93 -24.02 -28.19
N SER A 19 -4.07 -23.01 -28.05
CA SER A 19 -3.52 -22.64 -26.75
C SER A 19 -4.65 -22.14 -25.85
N CYS A 20 -5.23 -23.03 -25.07
CA CYS A 20 -6.11 -22.68 -23.96
C CYS A 20 -5.24 -22.00 -22.89
N THR A 21 -5.08 -20.68 -22.97
CA THR A 21 -4.55 -19.91 -21.83
C THR A 21 -5.59 -20.02 -20.72
N ALA A 22 -5.30 -20.83 -19.72
CA ALA A 22 -6.11 -20.90 -18.51
C ALA A 22 -6.18 -19.49 -17.92
N GLN A 23 -7.34 -18.86 -18.04
CA GLN A 23 -7.57 -17.53 -17.48
C GLN A 23 -7.44 -17.62 -15.97
N THR A 24 -6.42 -17.02 -15.42
CA THR A 24 -6.17 -17.02 -13.97
C THR A 24 -7.38 -16.40 -13.26
N LYS A 25 -7.99 -17.16 -12.35
CA LYS A 25 -9.11 -16.68 -11.53
C LYS A 25 -8.63 -15.50 -10.68
N THR A 26 -9.16 -14.33 -10.93
CA THR A 26 -8.79 -13.08 -10.21
C THR A 26 -9.76 -12.67 -9.11
N SER A 27 -10.98 -13.23 -9.13
CA SER A 27 -12.01 -12.99 -8.10
C SER A 27 -12.03 -14.18 -7.14
N LEU A 28 -11.72 -13.93 -5.87
CA LEU A 28 -11.53 -14.95 -4.83
C LEU A 28 -12.66 -14.87 -3.80
N THR A 29 -13.14 -16.02 -3.32
CA THR A 29 -14.01 -16.09 -2.14
C THR A 29 -13.21 -15.68 -0.89
N ALA A 30 -13.88 -15.49 0.25
CA ALA A 30 -13.21 -15.13 1.50
C ALA A 30 -12.19 -16.21 1.94
N ASP A 31 -12.51 -17.49 1.74
CA ASP A 31 -11.60 -18.60 2.09
C ASP A 31 -10.39 -18.67 1.16
N GLU A 32 -10.60 -18.52 -0.14
CA GLU A 32 -9.52 -18.47 -1.12
C GLU A 32 -8.61 -17.26 -0.87
N PHE A 33 -9.20 -16.10 -0.63
CA PHE A 33 -8.46 -14.87 -0.35
C PHE A 33 -7.60 -15.00 0.92
N GLU A 34 -8.17 -15.51 2.03
CA GLU A 34 -7.43 -15.77 3.26
C GLU A 34 -6.28 -16.74 3.03
N LYS A 35 -6.54 -17.88 2.37
CA LYS A 35 -5.50 -18.85 2.04
C LYS A 35 -4.34 -18.20 1.28
N GLU A 36 -4.66 -17.39 0.27
CA GLU A 36 -3.64 -16.72 -0.55
C GLU A 36 -2.80 -15.75 0.28
N ILE A 37 -3.42 -14.88 1.10
CA ILE A 37 -2.71 -13.85 1.87
C ILE A 37 -1.96 -14.42 3.09
N THR A 38 -2.31 -15.62 3.55
CA THR A 38 -1.63 -16.25 4.70
C THR A 38 -0.53 -17.21 4.30
N THR A 39 -0.58 -17.79 3.09
CA THR A 39 0.39 -18.80 2.64
C THR A 39 1.43 -18.26 1.69
N LYS A 40 1.15 -17.18 0.98
CA LYS A 40 2.09 -16.59 0.02
C LYS A 40 2.94 -15.51 0.66
N ALA A 41 4.23 -15.54 0.38
CA ALA A 41 5.16 -14.48 0.75
C ALA A 41 5.17 -13.35 -0.30
N ASN A 42 5.67 -12.17 0.08
CA ASN A 42 5.85 -11.01 -0.81
C ASN A 42 4.59 -10.53 -1.50
N ILE A 43 3.45 -10.62 -0.84
CA ILE A 43 2.17 -10.10 -1.31
C ILE A 43 1.91 -8.70 -0.76
N GLN A 44 0.94 -8.01 -1.36
CA GLN A 44 0.45 -6.72 -0.89
C GLN A 44 -1.07 -6.80 -0.75
N ILE A 45 -1.62 -6.31 0.34
CA ILE A 45 -3.07 -6.26 0.57
C ILE A 45 -3.48 -4.80 0.50
N LEU A 46 -4.53 -4.48 -0.26
CA LEU A 46 -4.99 -3.12 -0.50
C LEU A 46 -6.47 -2.97 -0.15
N ASP A 47 -6.73 -2.17 0.86
CA ASP A 47 -8.08 -1.69 1.19
C ASP A 47 -8.38 -0.42 0.41
N VAL A 48 -9.43 -0.46 -0.40
CA VAL A 48 -9.83 0.70 -1.20
C VAL A 48 -11.10 1.37 -0.66
N ARG A 49 -11.36 1.18 0.64
CA ARG A 49 -12.44 1.85 1.37
C ARG A 49 -12.00 3.25 1.83
N THR A 50 -12.94 3.97 2.45
CA THR A 50 -12.63 5.23 3.12
C THR A 50 -11.80 5.02 4.39
N PRO A 51 -11.08 6.05 4.88
CA PRO A 51 -10.36 5.96 6.15
C PRO A 51 -11.27 5.54 7.32
N GLY A 52 -12.48 6.07 7.42
CA GLY A 52 -13.43 5.70 8.49
C GLY A 52 -13.82 4.22 8.44
N GLU A 53 -14.04 3.66 7.24
CA GLU A 53 -14.31 2.22 7.07
C GLU A 53 -13.09 1.38 7.43
N PHE A 54 -11.89 1.81 7.05
CA PHE A 54 -10.63 1.14 7.35
C PHE A 54 -10.39 1.05 8.86
N PHE A 55 -10.51 2.17 9.57
CA PHE A 55 -10.30 2.21 11.01
C PHE A 55 -11.39 1.49 11.81
N SER A 56 -12.58 1.29 11.25
CA SER A 56 -13.62 0.46 11.89
C SER A 56 -13.32 -1.05 11.84
N GLY A 57 -12.24 -1.45 11.15
CA GLY A 57 -11.77 -2.82 11.03
C GLY A 57 -11.32 -3.16 9.62
N HIS A 58 -10.07 -3.64 9.47
CA HIS A 58 -9.44 -3.97 8.20
C HIS A 58 -8.72 -5.33 8.25
N ILE A 59 -8.41 -5.90 7.10
CA ILE A 59 -7.63 -7.14 7.01
C ILE A 59 -6.18 -6.81 7.41
N LYS A 60 -5.59 -7.67 8.21
CA LYS A 60 -4.22 -7.52 8.72
C LYS A 60 -3.22 -7.16 7.61
N ASN A 61 -2.32 -6.22 7.91
CA ASN A 61 -1.30 -5.70 6.98
C ASN A 61 -1.86 -5.02 5.71
N ALA A 62 -3.14 -4.66 5.68
CA ALA A 62 -3.69 -3.93 4.54
C ALA A 62 -3.15 -2.50 4.47
N LEU A 63 -2.75 -2.10 3.26
CA LEU A 63 -2.48 -0.71 2.91
C LEU A 63 -3.79 -0.03 2.54
N LEU A 64 -3.93 1.26 2.85
CA LEU A 64 -5.13 2.03 2.54
C LEU A 64 -4.90 2.91 1.30
N ALA A 65 -5.82 2.82 0.31
CA ALA A 65 -5.88 3.75 -0.82
C ALA A 65 -7.35 4.00 -1.19
N ASP A 66 -7.96 5.05 -0.66
CA ASP A 66 -9.38 5.34 -0.83
C ASP A 66 -9.77 5.53 -2.29
N TRP A 67 -10.59 4.62 -2.83
CA TRP A 67 -11.09 4.69 -4.19
C TRP A 67 -12.04 5.87 -4.43
N ASN A 68 -12.69 6.40 -3.41
CA ASN A 68 -13.60 7.53 -3.55
C ASN A 68 -12.84 8.85 -3.73
N ASP A 69 -11.66 8.99 -3.14
CA ASP A 69 -10.71 10.07 -3.44
C ASP A 69 -9.73 9.63 -4.54
N LYS A 70 -10.04 10.00 -5.79
CA LYS A 70 -9.25 9.59 -6.96
C LYS A 70 -7.81 10.13 -6.94
N LYS A 71 -7.61 11.33 -6.40
CA LYS A 71 -6.27 11.94 -6.31
C LYS A 71 -5.43 11.21 -5.28
N GLU A 72 -6.01 10.91 -4.12
CA GLU A 72 -5.33 10.18 -3.06
C GLU A 72 -5.07 8.71 -3.45
N PHE A 73 -6.05 8.06 -4.10
CA PHE A 73 -5.84 6.73 -4.67
C PHE A 73 -4.64 6.71 -5.63
N ASP A 74 -4.61 7.62 -6.60
CA ASP A 74 -3.55 7.68 -7.61
C ASP A 74 -2.19 8.01 -6.97
N ARG A 75 -2.17 8.90 -5.98
CA ARG A 75 -0.97 9.24 -5.22
C ARG A 75 -0.41 8.07 -4.43
N ARG A 76 -1.26 7.20 -3.90
CA ARG A 76 -0.85 6.05 -3.09
C ARG A 76 -0.49 4.83 -3.91
N ILE A 77 -1.27 4.57 -4.97
CA ILE A 77 -1.11 3.33 -5.72
C ILE A 77 0.24 3.23 -6.45
N ILE A 78 0.86 4.33 -6.84
CA ILE A 78 2.19 4.31 -7.49
C ILE A 78 3.30 3.74 -6.60
N PHE A 79 3.08 3.66 -5.28
CA PHE A 79 4.01 3.07 -4.30
C PHE A 79 3.72 1.61 -3.98
N VAL A 80 2.69 1.04 -4.59
CA VAL A 80 2.43 -0.40 -4.56
C VAL A 80 3.24 -1.05 -5.67
N ASP A 81 4.01 -2.08 -5.34
CA ASP A 81 4.92 -2.75 -6.28
C ASP A 81 4.13 -3.53 -7.35
N LYS A 82 4.30 -3.17 -8.61
CA LYS A 82 3.55 -3.75 -9.73
C LYS A 82 3.91 -5.19 -10.04
N SER A 83 5.13 -5.61 -9.69
CA SER A 83 5.63 -6.96 -9.92
C SER A 83 5.12 -7.99 -8.92
N LYS A 84 4.59 -7.53 -7.78
CA LYS A 84 4.09 -8.40 -6.71
C LYS A 84 2.58 -8.61 -6.81
N PRO A 85 2.07 -9.75 -6.32
CA PRO A 85 0.64 -9.97 -6.22
C PRO A 85 -0.03 -8.93 -5.29
N VAL A 86 -1.13 -8.33 -5.75
CA VAL A 86 -1.91 -7.36 -4.98
C VAL A 86 -3.31 -7.91 -4.76
N TYR A 87 -3.71 -8.01 -3.50
CA TYR A 87 -5.01 -8.50 -3.06
C TYR A 87 -5.88 -7.33 -2.64
N VAL A 88 -6.85 -6.96 -3.49
CA VAL A 88 -7.66 -5.75 -3.34
C VAL A 88 -9.03 -6.08 -2.76
N TYR A 89 -9.49 -5.29 -1.83
CA TYR A 89 -10.84 -5.42 -1.30
C TYR A 89 -11.48 -4.06 -0.98
N CYS A 90 -12.82 -4.07 -0.90
CA CYS A 90 -13.62 -2.95 -0.38
C CYS A 90 -14.73 -3.49 0.54
N LEU A 91 -15.83 -2.76 0.71
CA LEU A 91 -16.96 -3.19 1.56
C LEU A 91 -17.75 -4.36 0.93
N ALA A 92 -18.11 -4.24 -0.36
CA ALA A 92 -19.04 -5.15 -1.05
C ALA A 92 -18.56 -5.63 -2.43
N GLY A 93 -17.32 -5.32 -2.85
CA GLY A 93 -16.72 -5.76 -4.10
C GLY A 93 -16.74 -4.75 -5.25
N GLY A 94 -17.66 -3.79 -5.30
CA GLY A 94 -17.78 -2.87 -6.45
C GLY A 94 -16.61 -1.90 -6.60
N ARG A 95 -16.18 -1.24 -5.52
CA ARG A 95 -15.02 -0.32 -5.54
C ARG A 95 -13.72 -1.08 -5.84
N SER A 96 -13.53 -2.26 -5.26
CA SER A 96 -12.34 -3.09 -5.50
C SER A 96 -12.26 -3.59 -6.94
N ALA A 97 -13.38 -3.98 -7.55
CA ALA A 97 -13.41 -4.36 -8.96
C ALA A 97 -12.98 -3.22 -9.89
N ALA A 98 -13.50 -2.00 -9.63
CA ALA A 98 -13.12 -0.81 -10.41
C ALA A 98 -11.64 -0.42 -10.16
N ALA A 99 -11.16 -0.49 -8.93
CA ALA A 99 -9.76 -0.25 -8.59
C ALA A 99 -8.83 -1.27 -9.26
N ALA A 100 -9.14 -2.56 -9.17
CA ALA A 100 -8.38 -3.63 -9.79
C ALA A 100 -8.31 -3.48 -11.32
N ALA A 101 -9.42 -3.11 -11.96
CA ALA A 101 -9.45 -2.84 -13.41
C ALA A 101 -8.52 -1.67 -13.78
N LYS A 102 -8.51 -0.60 -12.99
CA LYS A 102 -7.58 0.52 -13.18
C LYS A 102 -6.13 0.09 -12.96
N MET A 103 -5.84 -0.66 -11.91
CA MET A 103 -4.49 -1.16 -11.60
C MET A 103 -3.95 -2.03 -12.75
N ARG A 104 -4.74 -2.95 -13.28
CA ARG A 104 -4.33 -3.78 -14.44
C ARG A 104 -4.00 -2.92 -15.66
N LYS A 105 -4.78 -1.85 -15.93
CA LYS A 105 -4.46 -0.87 -17.00
C LYS A 105 -3.18 -0.09 -16.72
N MET A 106 -2.78 0.08 -15.46
CA MET A 106 -1.54 0.72 -15.05
C MET A 106 -0.33 -0.24 -15.06
N GLY A 107 -0.52 -1.51 -15.46
CA GLY A 107 0.54 -2.51 -15.58
C GLY A 107 0.82 -3.33 -14.31
N TYR A 108 -0.14 -3.43 -13.39
CA TYR A 108 -0.07 -4.40 -12.29
C TYR A 108 -0.41 -5.78 -12.86
N GLU A 109 0.52 -6.72 -12.78
CA GLU A 109 0.40 -8.03 -13.44
C GLU A 109 -0.58 -8.96 -12.73
N ASN A 110 -0.54 -9.01 -11.42
CA ASN A 110 -1.27 -9.95 -10.59
C ASN A 110 -2.16 -9.22 -9.58
N VAL A 111 -3.41 -8.90 -9.99
CA VAL A 111 -4.38 -8.23 -9.12
C VAL A 111 -5.55 -9.17 -8.86
N PHE A 112 -5.75 -9.52 -7.60
CA PHE A 112 -6.80 -10.40 -7.10
C PHE A 112 -7.81 -9.61 -6.27
N GLU A 113 -9.08 -10.01 -6.32
CA GLU A 113 -10.19 -9.30 -5.70
C GLU A 113 -10.94 -10.18 -4.71
N LEU A 114 -11.27 -9.64 -3.54
CA LEU A 114 -12.15 -10.30 -2.60
C LEU A 114 -13.62 -10.11 -3.03
N THR A 115 -14.24 -11.17 -3.50
CA THR A 115 -15.66 -11.19 -3.84
C THR A 115 -16.51 -10.88 -2.62
N GLY A 116 -17.41 -9.90 -2.73
CA GLY A 116 -18.26 -9.45 -1.62
C GLY A 116 -17.55 -8.62 -0.55
N GLY A 117 -16.23 -8.39 -0.70
CA GLY A 117 -15.46 -7.51 0.16
C GLY A 117 -15.48 -7.87 1.65
N THR A 118 -15.35 -6.87 2.53
CA THR A 118 -15.38 -7.11 3.98
C THR A 118 -16.73 -7.64 4.49
N ASN A 119 -17.81 -7.48 3.73
CA ASN A 119 -19.09 -8.10 4.07
C ASN A 119 -19.00 -9.63 3.99
N ALA A 120 -18.45 -10.17 2.91
CA ALA A 120 -18.22 -11.61 2.76
C ALA A 120 -17.17 -12.13 3.76
N TRP A 121 -16.12 -11.33 4.05
CA TRP A 121 -15.11 -11.65 5.04
C TRP A 121 -15.70 -11.84 6.44
N ARG A 122 -16.55 -10.89 6.87
CA ARG A 122 -17.26 -10.96 8.15
C ARG A 122 -18.28 -12.12 8.18
N ALA A 123 -19.02 -12.35 7.10
CA ALA A 123 -19.96 -13.47 7.00
C ALA A 123 -19.27 -14.83 7.12
N ALA A 124 -18.00 -14.93 6.71
CA ALA A 124 -17.15 -16.09 6.90
C ALA A 124 -16.45 -16.12 8.29
N ASN A 125 -16.84 -15.24 9.23
CA ASN A 125 -16.26 -15.12 10.57
C ASN A 125 -14.74 -14.91 10.61
N LYS A 126 -14.18 -14.24 9.60
CA LYS A 126 -12.74 -14.00 9.54
C LYS A 126 -12.34 -12.73 10.30
N PRO A 127 -11.12 -12.71 10.91
CA PRO A 127 -10.70 -11.62 11.78
C PRO A 127 -10.43 -10.34 10.99
N LEU A 128 -10.75 -9.22 11.63
CA LEU A 128 -10.33 -7.89 11.20
C LEU A 128 -9.54 -7.24 12.33
N GLU A 129 -8.50 -6.49 11.99
CA GLU A 129 -7.81 -5.59 12.92
C GLU A 129 -8.54 -4.25 12.91
N GLY A 130 -8.76 -3.69 14.10
CA GLY A 130 -9.42 -2.41 14.27
C GLY A 130 -8.43 -1.29 14.55
N MET A 131 -8.94 -0.13 14.96
CA MET A 131 -8.12 0.99 15.44
C MET A 131 -7.23 0.54 16.60
N SER A 132 -6.00 1.08 16.61
CA SER A 132 -5.12 0.92 17.75
C SER A 132 -5.82 1.39 19.03
N THR A 133 -5.86 0.53 20.03
CA THR A 133 -6.32 0.89 21.40
C THR A 133 -5.24 1.63 22.18
N GLN A 134 -4.06 1.85 21.58
CA GLN A 134 -2.98 2.59 22.21
C GLN A 134 -3.38 4.05 22.40
N LYS A 135 -2.95 4.60 23.54
CA LYS A 135 -3.12 6.02 23.85
C LYS A 135 -2.51 6.89 22.74
N GLN A 136 -3.21 7.93 22.31
CA GLN A 136 -2.65 8.94 21.43
C GLN A 136 -1.47 9.64 22.10
N MET A 137 -0.45 9.99 21.32
CA MET A 137 0.60 10.91 21.78
C MET A 137 -0.03 12.29 21.98
N SER A 138 0.27 12.94 23.10
CA SER A 138 -0.19 14.30 23.33
C SER A 138 0.73 15.34 22.68
N ILE A 139 0.21 16.55 22.45
CA ILE A 139 1.02 17.68 21.94
C ILE A 139 2.13 18.03 22.92
N GLU A 140 1.90 17.88 24.23
CA GLU A 140 2.90 18.10 25.27
C GLU A 140 4.03 17.06 25.21
N GLU A 141 3.71 15.78 25.01
CA GLU A 141 4.69 14.70 24.83
C GLU A 141 5.55 14.94 23.58
N LEU A 142 4.91 15.35 22.46
CA LEU A 142 5.61 15.74 21.23
C LEU A 142 6.58 16.92 21.50
N ASN A 143 6.08 17.99 22.09
CA ASN A 143 6.85 19.20 22.37
C ASN A 143 7.99 18.95 23.37
N ALA A 144 7.79 18.08 24.37
CA ALA A 144 8.83 17.67 25.30
C ALA A 144 9.98 16.96 24.57
N THR A 145 9.66 16.07 23.62
CA THR A 145 10.69 15.40 22.82
C THR A 145 11.44 16.38 21.91
N ILE A 146 10.71 17.31 21.26
CA ILE A 146 11.30 18.35 20.41
C ILE A 146 12.22 19.27 21.23
N GLY A 147 11.81 19.68 22.43
CA GLY A 147 12.60 20.55 23.31
C GLY A 147 13.76 19.83 24.03
N GLY A 148 13.65 18.52 24.21
CA GLY A 148 14.65 17.70 24.89
C GLY A 148 15.81 17.22 24.01
N SER A 149 15.75 17.44 22.70
CA SER A 149 16.75 16.98 21.74
C SER A 149 17.23 18.11 20.85
N LYS A 150 18.54 18.13 20.55
CA LYS A 150 19.15 19.17 19.71
C LYS A 150 18.59 19.16 18.29
N ILE A 151 18.40 17.97 17.70
CA ILE A 151 17.83 17.79 16.38
C ILE A 151 16.78 16.69 16.44
N VAL A 152 15.58 16.97 15.97
CA VAL A 152 14.47 16.02 15.89
C VAL A 152 13.91 16.00 14.48
N LEU A 153 13.85 14.82 13.89
CA LEU A 153 13.08 14.53 12.68
C LEU A 153 11.73 13.95 13.11
N VAL A 154 10.66 14.70 12.92
CA VAL A 154 9.30 14.20 13.12
C VAL A 154 8.82 13.58 11.83
N ASP A 155 8.49 12.27 11.89
CA ASP A 155 7.95 11.47 10.78
C ASP A 155 6.46 11.24 11.02
N PHE A 156 5.63 11.95 10.27
CA PHE A 156 4.18 11.73 10.21
C PHE A 156 3.91 10.64 9.19
N GLY A 157 3.72 9.43 9.66
CA GLY A 157 3.53 8.25 8.82
C GLY A 157 2.48 7.31 9.37
N ALA A 158 2.30 6.16 8.70
CA ALA A 158 1.45 5.08 9.20
C ALA A 158 1.76 3.77 8.47
N ASP A 159 1.54 2.64 9.13
CA ASP A 159 1.83 1.31 8.56
C ASP A 159 0.96 0.95 7.36
N TRP A 160 -0.24 1.52 7.28
CA TRP A 160 -1.18 1.34 6.18
C TRP A 160 -0.95 2.30 4.99
N CYS A 161 0.05 3.18 5.06
CA CYS A 161 0.31 4.21 4.05
C CYS A 161 1.41 3.74 3.07
N PRO A 162 1.09 3.44 1.79
CA PRO A 162 2.07 2.92 0.84
C PRO A 162 3.31 3.82 0.66
N PRO A 163 3.20 5.15 0.47
CA PRO A 163 4.37 5.99 0.36
C PRO A 163 5.21 6.05 1.66
N CYS A 164 4.57 5.88 2.84
CA CYS A 164 5.30 5.82 4.11
C CYS A 164 6.17 4.56 4.19
N LYS A 165 5.64 3.41 3.74
CA LYS A 165 6.41 2.16 3.64
C LYS A 165 7.65 2.30 2.77
N GLN A 166 7.58 3.07 1.69
CA GLN A 166 8.74 3.33 0.84
C GLN A 166 9.81 4.17 1.55
N MET A 167 9.43 5.01 2.50
CA MET A 167 10.37 5.81 3.27
C MET A 167 11.07 5.04 4.41
N GLU A 168 10.55 3.90 4.85
CA GLU A 168 11.13 3.11 5.94
C GLU A 168 12.62 2.77 5.75
N PRO A 169 13.06 2.22 4.60
CA PRO A 169 14.47 1.92 4.37
C PRO A 169 15.33 3.19 4.36
N VAL A 170 14.82 4.30 3.81
CA VAL A 170 15.53 5.59 3.77
C VAL A 170 15.75 6.14 5.18
N LEU A 171 14.71 6.13 6.00
CA LEU A 171 14.81 6.58 7.40
C LEU A 171 15.76 5.72 8.22
N LYS A 172 15.71 4.41 8.04
CA LYS A 172 16.61 3.47 8.71
C LYS A 172 18.07 3.68 8.30
N ASP A 173 18.33 3.92 7.01
CA ASP A 173 19.67 4.17 6.52
C ASP A 173 20.24 5.48 7.09
N ILE A 174 19.46 6.56 7.06
CA ILE A 174 19.87 7.85 7.66
C ILE A 174 20.11 7.72 9.18
N GLU A 175 19.26 6.99 9.90
CA GLU A 175 19.43 6.77 11.34
C GLU A 175 20.76 6.06 11.66
N GLN A 176 21.17 5.12 10.79
CA GLN A 176 22.40 4.33 10.99
C GLN A 176 23.68 5.04 10.52
N HIS A 177 23.60 5.81 9.43
CA HIS A 177 24.79 6.32 8.75
C HIS A 177 24.98 7.84 8.84
N ASN A 178 24.00 8.60 9.37
CA ASN A 178 24.16 10.04 9.51
C ASN A 178 25.26 10.40 10.53
N LYS A 179 26.11 11.35 10.16
CA LYS A 179 27.24 11.78 11.00
C LYS A 179 26.80 12.56 12.24
N VAL A 180 25.67 13.23 12.16
CA VAL A 180 25.10 14.01 13.24
C VAL A 180 24.05 13.21 13.98
N LYS A 181 24.11 13.16 15.30
CA LYS A 181 23.08 12.51 16.11
C LYS A 181 21.79 13.32 16.10
N PHE A 182 20.69 12.65 15.86
CA PHE A 182 19.34 13.22 15.89
C PHE A 182 18.35 12.17 16.43
N THR A 183 17.17 12.62 16.78
CA THR A 183 16.06 11.76 17.22
C THR A 183 15.03 11.65 16.12
N ILE A 184 14.57 10.44 15.77
CA ILE A 184 13.37 10.24 14.95
C ILE A 184 12.19 10.10 15.90
N LEU A 185 11.20 10.98 15.75
CA LEU A 185 9.92 10.90 16.46
C LEU A 185 8.82 10.56 15.48
N LYS A 186 8.25 9.36 15.61
CA LYS A 186 7.16 8.89 14.76
C LYS A 186 5.82 9.34 15.32
N VAL A 187 5.02 9.98 14.47
CA VAL A 187 3.61 10.35 14.73
C VAL A 187 2.72 9.48 13.85
N ASP A 188 1.86 8.70 14.47
CA ASP A 188 0.99 7.75 13.77
C ASP A 188 -0.24 8.47 13.18
N GLY A 189 -0.31 8.52 11.86
CA GLY A 189 -1.39 9.18 11.13
C GLY A 189 -2.78 8.54 11.28
N GLY A 190 -2.87 7.35 11.86
CA GLY A 190 -4.15 6.71 12.21
C GLY A 190 -4.58 7.00 13.65
N ARG A 191 -3.62 7.26 14.53
CA ARG A 191 -3.84 7.37 15.98
C ARG A 191 -3.77 8.82 16.48
N ASP A 192 -2.73 9.54 16.11
CA ASP A 192 -2.34 10.82 16.75
C ASP A 192 -3.01 12.03 16.06
N GLN A 193 -4.35 11.99 15.95
CA GLN A 193 -5.15 12.93 15.13
C GLN A 193 -5.02 14.40 15.59
N ASP A 194 -4.93 14.66 16.89
CA ASP A 194 -4.80 16.03 17.43
C ASP A 194 -3.48 16.66 16.99
N ILE A 195 -2.41 15.86 16.94
CA ILE A 195 -1.10 16.31 16.44
C ILE A 195 -1.14 16.58 14.94
N LEU A 196 -1.78 15.68 14.16
CA LEU A 196 -1.94 15.90 12.72
C LEU A 196 -2.68 17.22 12.45
N GLN A 197 -3.74 17.49 13.18
CA GLN A 197 -4.51 18.73 13.05
C GLN A 197 -3.67 19.95 13.42
N ALA A 198 -2.96 19.91 14.57
CA ALA A 198 -2.12 21.01 15.03
C ALA A 198 -1.00 21.37 14.03
N TYR A 199 -0.42 20.35 13.39
CA TYR A 199 0.63 20.51 12.38
C TYR A 199 0.10 20.62 10.95
N LYS A 200 -1.22 20.68 10.75
CA LYS A 200 -1.89 20.78 9.44
C LYS A 200 -1.43 19.70 8.46
N VAL A 201 -1.31 18.47 8.95
CA VAL A 201 -0.97 17.30 8.15
C VAL A 201 -2.25 16.75 7.53
N THR A 202 -2.42 16.97 6.23
CA THR A 202 -3.62 16.54 5.47
C THR A 202 -3.38 15.29 4.64
N ALA A 203 -2.13 14.93 4.40
CA ALA A 203 -1.73 13.72 3.66
C ALA A 203 -0.41 13.17 4.22
N LEU A 204 -0.17 11.87 4.09
CA LEU A 204 1.03 11.20 4.58
C LEU A 204 1.93 10.75 3.41
N PRO A 205 3.25 10.64 3.61
CA PRO A 205 4.01 11.09 4.78
C PRO A 205 4.24 12.60 4.80
N VAL A 206 4.55 13.14 5.99
CA VAL A 206 5.11 14.49 6.16
C VAL A 206 6.32 14.39 7.08
N PHE A 207 7.39 15.08 6.71
CA PHE A 207 8.63 15.16 7.51
C PHE A 207 8.85 16.58 7.98
N ILE A 208 9.13 16.76 9.26
CA ILE A 208 9.46 18.06 9.84
C ILE A 208 10.74 17.94 10.67
N ILE A 209 11.73 18.81 10.40
CA ILE A 209 12.97 18.86 11.16
C ILE A 209 12.94 20.07 12.10
N PHE A 210 13.23 19.79 13.37
CA PHE A 210 13.43 20.79 14.41
C PHE A 210 14.89 20.80 14.84
N LYS A 211 15.44 22.00 15.06
CA LYS A 211 16.75 22.22 15.68
C LYS A 211 16.58 23.17 16.85
N ASP A 212 17.07 22.78 18.00
CA ASP A 212 16.93 23.53 19.26
C ASP A 212 15.47 24.00 19.50
N GLY A 213 14.51 23.11 19.28
CA GLY A 213 13.08 23.34 19.44
C GLY A 213 12.39 24.16 18.34
N LYS A 214 13.11 24.65 17.32
CA LYS A 214 12.56 25.45 16.23
C LYS A 214 12.43 24.62 14.95
N GLN A 215 11.28 24.72 14.28
CA GLN A 215 11.10 24.11 12.98
C GLN A 215 12.01 24.80 11.94
N VAL A 216 12.87 24.02 11.29
CA VAL A 216 13.80 24.52 10.27
C VAL A 216 13.48 24.01 8.86
N TRP A 217 12.72 22.93 8.76
CA TRP A 217 12.36 22.35 7.46
C TRP A 217 11.07 21.52 7.54
N ARG A 218 10.32 21.47 6.41
CA ARG A 218 9.14 20.61 6.22
C ARG A 218 9.11 20.09 4.81
N LYS A 219 8.72 18.83 4.65
CA LYS A 219 8.45 18.18 3.37
C LYS A 219 7.14 17.41 3.44
N ASP A 220 6.23 17.73 2.57
CA ASP A 220 5.00 16.97 2.37
C ASP A 220 5.24 15.96 1.23
N GLY A 221 4.95 14.68 1.48
CA GLY A 221 5.24 13.56 0.60
C GLY A 221 6.63 12.96 0.80
N ILE A 222 7.11 12.22 -0.20
CA ILE A 222 8.39 11.54 -0.15
C ILE A 222 9.54 12.53 -0.14
N ALA A 223 10.55 12.22 0.68
CA ALA A 223 11.84 12.90 0.69
C ALA A 223 12.94 11.96 0.18
N THR A 224 13.95 12.49 -0.48
CA THR A 224 15.15 11.71 -0.78
C THR A 224 16.06 11.64 0.46
N GLU A 225 16.89 10.60 0.52
CA GLU A 225 17.92 10.46 1.56
C GLU A 225 18.78 11.72 1.66
N LYS A 226 19.23 12.23 0.49
CA LYS A 226 20.03 13.45 0.41
C LYS A 226 19.31 14.67 0.97
N GLU A 227 18.02 14.88 0.65
CA GLU A 227 17.23 15.99 1.21
C GLU A 227 17.18 15.94 2.73
N LEU A 228 16.96 14.76 3.31
CA LEU A 228 16.92 14.60 4.78
C LEU A 228 18.31 14.79 5.40
N ALA A 229 19.34 14.14 4.85
CA ALA A 229 20.70 14.22 5.36
C ALA A 229 21.25 15.65 5.34
N ASP A 230 21.03 16.40 4.26
CA ASP A 230 21.46 17.81 4.13
C ASP A 230 20.80 18.71 5.18
N LYS A 231 19.58 18.40 5.63
CA LYS A 231 18.84 19.19 6.61
C LYS A 231 19.11 18.78 8.06
N LEU A 232 19.62 17.58 8.27
CA LEU A 232 20.01 17.04 9.58
C LEU A 232 21.44 17.45 10.01
N GLN A 233 22.21 18.09 9.13
CA GLN A 233 23.56 18.61 9.42
C GLN A 233 23.54 19.88 10.24
#